data_a276f1f10de79c29d13595a58c042701
#
_entry.id   a276f1f10de79c29d13595a58c042701
#
_cell.length_a   1.000
_cell.length_b   1.000
_cell.length_c   1.000
_cell.angle_alpha   90.00
_cell.angle_beta   90.00
_cell.angle_gamma   90.00
#
_symmetry.space_group_name_H-M   'P 1'
#
loop_
_entity.id
_entity.type
_entity.pdbx_description
1 polymer ?
#
loop_
_entity_poly.entity_id
_entity_poly.type
_entity_poly.pdbx_seq_one_letter_code
_entity_poly.pdbx_strand_id
1 'polypeptide(L)'
;IYDPFMGRGTTLIEAKLLGCNVIGNDVNPLSTILTAPRLCEQNVEKIAQRIEQITLPEVEIEDKDLLVFFEDQTLAELYGWRSYFKGRQATGIFDEVDAWLQMTACNRLTGHSKGFFSVYTLPPNQATTLNAQRKINAKRSQKPEYRNTKELILKKSKSLLRQKLPNNYNATTSTLLCRSADATPEIQNESVQLIVTSPPFLDIVNYVGDNWLRNWFCQCKPEPGKLWQLRKLEDWTDKMGASLKEMSRVLKPEGRIALEVGEVRKGKL
;
A
#
# COMPACT_ATOMS: atom_id res chain seq x y z
N ILE A 1 7.01 -16.79 8.45
CA ILE A 1 5.57 -16.59 8.17
C ILE A 1 5.43 -16.10 6.75
N TYR A 2 4.42 -16.60 6.02
CA TYR A 2 4.14 -16.21 4.64
C TYR A 2 2.70 -15.67 4.50
N ASP A 3 2.55 -14.56 3.76
CA ASP A 3 1.26 -13.99 3.38
C ASP A 3 1.21 -13.86 1.84
N PRO A 4 0.51 -14.78 1.12
CA PRO A 4 0.40 -14.76 -0.34
C PRO A 4 -0.50 -13.65 -0.92
N PHE A 5 -1.27 -12.95 -0.08
CA PHE A 5 -2.15 -11.84 -0.43
C PHE A 5 -1.93 -10.66 0.52
N MET A 6 -0.68 -10.24 0.66
CA MET A 6 -0.23 -9.35 1.74
C MET A 6 -0.91 -7.98 1.80
N GLY A 7 -1.49 -7.51 0.71
CA GLY A 7 -2.19 -6.23 0.65
C GLY A 7 -1.37 -5.07 1.22
N ARG A 8 -1.75 -4.62 2.41
CA ARG A 8 -1.06 -3.55 3.13
C ARG A 8 0.01 -4.04 4.12
N GLY A 9 0.27 -5.34 4.15
CA GLY A 9 1.33 -5.97 4.93
C GLY A 9 1.06 -6.09 6.42
N THR A 10 -0.18 -6.09 6.88
CA THR A 10 -0.51 -6.21 8.31
C THR A 10 0.07 -7.46 8.93
N THR A 11 -0.15 -8.63 8.31
CA THR A 11 0.42 -9.92 8.75
C THR A 11 1.93 -9.86 8.88
N LEU A 12 2.61 -9.28 7.88
CA LEU A 12 4.08 -9.23 7.86
C LEU A 12 4.63 -8.33 8.96
N ILE A 13 4.01 -7.18 9.19
CA ILE A 13 4.44 -6.23 10.21
C ILE A 13 4.28 -6.85 11.60
N GLU A 14 3.12 -7.43 11.90
CA GLU A 14 2.86 -8.08 13.19
C GLU A 14 3.80 -9.27 13.42
N ALA A 15 3.99 -10.11 12.39
CA ALA A 15 4.91 -11.24 12.48
C ALA A 15 6.35 -10.80 12.75
N LYS A 16 6.80 -9.71 12.10
CA LYS A 16 8.14 -9.17 12.30
C LYS A 16 8.31 -8.55 13.69
N LEU A 17 7.29 -7.88 14.22
CA LEU A 17 7.26 -7.39 15.60
C LEU A 17 7.37 -8.54 16.62
N LEU A 18 6.88 -9.73 16.28
CA LEU A 18 7.02 -10.95 17.07
C LEU A 18 8.37 -11.68 16.86
N GLY A 19 9.28 -11.12 16.07
CA GLY A 19 10.60 -11.68 15.80
C GLY A 19 10.61 -12.82 14.77
N CYS A 20 9.64 -12.86 13.86
CA CYS A 20 9.57 -13.87 12.81
C CYS A 20 10.17 -13.37 11.49
N ASN A 21 10.80 -14.26 10.74
CA ASN A 21 11.10 -14.03 9.32
C ASN A 21 9.80 -14.01 8.53
N VAL A 22 9.70 -13.11 7.56
CA VAL A 22 8.48 -12.89 6.80
C VAL A 22 8.69 -12.95 5.29
N ILE A 23 7.73 -13.54 4.61
CA ILE A 23 7.60 -13.52 3.16
C ILE A 23 6.23 -12.93 2.85
N GLY A 24 6.18 -11.92 2.02
CA GLY A 24 4.95 -11.31 1.52
C GLY A 24 4.88 -11.40 0.01
N ASN A 25 3.70 -11.68 -0.50
CA ASN A 25 3.44 -11.66 -1.92
C ASN A 25 2.14 -10.90 -2.21
N ASP A 26 2.12 -10.16 -3.28
CA ASP A 26 0.89 -9.58 -3.82
C ASP A 26 1.11 -9.28 -5.30
N VAL A 27 0.10 -9.51 -6.11
CA VAL A 27 0.13 -9.19 -7.54
C VAL A 27 0.12 -7.68 -7.82
N ASN A 28 -0.28 -6.88 -6.85
CA ASN A 28 -0.33 -5.43 -6.95
C ASN A 28 1.01 -4.80 -6.48
N PRO A 29 1.77 -4.15 -7.36
CA PRO A 29 3.03 -3.51 -6.98
C PRO A 29 2.88 -2.44 -5.89
N LEU A 30 1.69 -1.85 -5.76
CA LEU A 30 1.39 -0.90 -4.68
C LEU A 30 1.56 -1.54 -3.30
N SER A 31 1.26 -2.83 -3.16
CA SER A 31 1.41 -3.56 -1.90
C SER A 31 2.85 -3.56 -1.40
N THR A 32 3.82 -3.75 -2.29
CA THR A 32 5.24 -3.66 -1.96
C THR A 32 5.63 -2.24 -1.54
N ILE A 33 5.19 -1.21 -2.28
CA ILE A 33 5.47 0.20 -1.96
C ILE A 33 4.94 0.57 -0.56
N LEU A 34 3.77 0.06 -0.21
CA LEU A 34 3.15 0.34 1.08
C LEU A 34 3.74 -0.47 2.24
N THR A 35 4.33 -1.63 1.96
CA THR A 35 4.77 -2.59 2.99
C THR A 35 6.27 -2.51 3.25
N ALA A 36 7.11 -2.51 2.21
CA ALA A 36 8.56 -2.58 2.35
C ALA A 36 9.16 -1.57 3.34
N PRO A 37 8.80 -0.27 3.31
CA PRO A 37 9.39 0.71 4.21
C PRO A 37 9.10 0.46 5.70
N ARG A 38 8.02 -0.28 5.99
CA ARG A 38 7.62 -0.60 7.37
C ARG A 38 8.27 -1.87 7.92
N LEU A 39 8.93 -2.64 7.06
CA LEU A 39 9.68 -3.84 7.45
C LEU A 39 11.16 -3.55 7.76
N CYS A 40 11.58 -2.30 7.65
CA CYS A 40 12.91 -1.81 8.01
C CYS A 40 12.81 -0.79 9.14
N GLU A 41 13.83 -0.75 9.99
CA GLU A 41 13.94 0.32 10.98
C GLU A 41 14.19 1.65 10.28
N GLN A 42 13.45 2.66 10.68
CA GLN A 42 13.55 4.00 10.13
C GLN A 42 14.05 4.99 11.18
N ASN A 43 14.83 5.95 10.74
CA ASN A 43 15.34 7.02 11.59
C ASN A 43 14.63 8.34 11.26
N VAL A 44 13.95 8.92 12.26
CA VAL A 44 13.14 10.13 12.09
C VAL A 44 14.01 11.37 11.82
N GLU A 45 15.23 11.42 12.33
CA GLU A 45 16.19 12.51 12.10
C GLU A 45 16.67 12.50 10.65
N LYS A 46 17.01 11.32 10.11
CA LYS A 46 17.37 11.17 8.68
C LYS A 46 16.20 11.56 7.75
N ILE A 47 14.98 11.20 8.14
CA ILE A 47 13.77 11.58 7.40
C ILE A 47 13.58 13.09 7.41
N ALA A 48 13.72 13.74 8.58
CA ALA A 48 13.59 15.19 8.71
C ALA A 48 14.65 15.90 7.87
N GLN A 49 15.92 15.50 8.00
CA GLN A 49 17.03 16.04 7.21
C GLN A 49 16.80 15.90 5.70
N ARG A 50 16.34 14.74 5.24
CA ARG A 50 16.01 14.52 3.83
C ARG A 50 14.91 15.46 3.36
N ILE A 51 13.83 15.64 4.12
CA ILE A 51 12.73 16.55 3.78
C ILE A 51 13.22 18.00 3.65
N GLU A 52 14.10 18.45 4.52
CA GLU A 52 14.70 19.80 4.46
C GLU A 52 15.53 19.99 3.19
N GLN A 53 16.32 19.00 2.81
CA GLN A 53 17.22 19.04 1.65
C GLN A 53 16.49 18.92 0.29
N ILE A 54 15.28 18.36 0.28
CA ILE A 54 14.54 18.19 -0.98
C ILE A 54 14.06 19.55 -1.48
N THR A 55 14.44 19.90 -2.70
CA THR A 55 13.73 20.87 -3.51
C THR A 55 12.84 20.11 -4.49
N LEU A 56 11.54 20.25 -4.34
CA LEU A 56 10.61 19.57 -5.24
C LEU A 56 10.71 20.19 -6.64
N PRO A 57 10.85 19.37 -7.69
CA PRO A 57 10.83 19.88 -9.06
C PRO A 57 9.52 20.58 -9.38
N GLU A 58 9.60 21.69 -10.08
CA GLU A 58 8.43 22.31 -10.71
C GLU A 58 8.01 21.47 -11.92
N VAL A 59 6.77 21.03 -11.92
CA VAL A 59 6.21 20.16 -12.96
C VAL A 59 4.84 20.67 -13.36
N GLU A 60 4.55 20.67 -14.65
CA GLU A 60 3.24 21.03 -15.15
C GLU A 60 2.16 20.07 -14.62
N ILE A 61 1.03 20.63 -14.21
CA ILE A 61 -0.12 19.86 -13.73
C ILE A 61 -0.91 19.37 -14.96
N GLU A 62 -0.75 18.10 -15.28
CA GLU A 62 -1.42 17.46 -16.42
C GLU A 62 -2.92 17.23 -16.18
N ASP A 63 -3.30 16.82 -14.97
CA ASP A 63 -4.68 16.47 -14.61
C ASP A 63 -5.27 17.49 -13.64
N LYS A 64 -5.87 18.53 -14.19
CA LYS A 64 -6.55 19.59 -13.43
C LYS A 64 -7.84 19.13 -12.74
N ASP A 65 -8.40 17.98 -13.11
CA ASP A 65 -9.56 17.41 -12.41
C ASP A 65 -9.23 17.06 -10.96
N LEU A 66 -7.95 16.83 -10.65
CA LEU A 66 -7.49 16.58 -9.27
C LEU A 66 -7.65 17.78 -8.34
N LEU A 67 -7.87 18.98 -8.85
CA LEU A 67 -8.21 20.17 -8.06
C LEU A 67 -9.52 20.02 -7.28
N VAL A 68 -10.32 19.02 -7.59
CA VAL A 68 -11.48 18.66 -6.77
C VAL A 68 -11.08 18.14 -5.38
N PHE A 69 -9.89 17.58 -5.26
CA PHE A 69 -9.33 17.03 -3.99
C PHE A 69 -8.33 17.98 -3.35
N PHE A 70 -7.48 18.61 -4.14
CA PHE A 70 -6.30 19.34 -3.70
C PHE A 70 -6.37 20.80 -4.13
N GLU A 71 -5.84 21.66 -3.32
CA GLU A 71 -5.59 23.06 -3.71
C GLU A 71 -4.40 23.11 -4.68
N ASP A 72 -4.32 24.15 -5.52
CA ASP A 72 -3.37 24.30 -6.63
C ASP A 72 -1.92 24.06 -6.22
N GLN A 73 -1.45 24.73 -5.17
CA GLN A 73 -0.06 24.59 -4.70
C GLN A 73 0.19 23.19 -4.09
N THR A 74 -0.79 22.65 -3.36
CA THR A 74 -0.70 21.28 -2.84
C THR A 74 -0.61 20.28 -3.97
N LEU A 75 -1.38 20.45 -5.04
CA LEU A 75 -1.34 19.58 -6.21
C LEU A 75 0.02 19.70 -6.93
N ALA A 76 0.55 20.91 -7.08
CA ALA A 76 1.88 21.14 -7.66
C ALA A 76 2.97 20.42 -6.83
N GLU A 77 2.92 20.51 -5.50
CA GLU A 77 3.84 19.76 -4.63
C GLU A 77 3.70 18.24 -4.82
N LEU A 78 2.49 17.71 -5.01
CA LEU A 78 2.27 16.27 -5.26
C LEU A 78 2.87 15.83 -6.60
N TYR A 79 2.76 16.65 -7.65
CA TYR A 79 3.46 16.43 -8.93
C TYR A 79 4.97 16.49 -8.75
N GLY A 80 5.47 17.45 -7.97
CA GLY A 80 6.88 17.54 -7.59
C GLY A 80 7.39 16.29 -6.87
N TRP A 81 6.63 15.75 -5.90
CA TRP A 81 6.96 14.50 -5.23
C TRP A 81 7.00 13.30 -6.20
N ARG A 82 6.03 13.18 -7.09
CA ARG A 82 6.01 12.13 -8.12
C ARG A 82 7.25 12.19 -9.01
N SER A 83 7.62 13.38 -9.46
CA SER A 83 8.82 13.61 -10.28
C SER A 83 10.10 13.31 -9.50
N TYR A 84 10.19 13.74 -8.24
CA TYR A 84 11.31 13.45 -7.35
C TYR A 84 11.54 11.94 -7.21
N PHE A 85 10.52 11.17 -6.84
CA PHE A 85 10.66 9.72 -6.68
C PHE A 85 11.03 9.03 -7.99
N LYS A 86 10.39 9.39 -9.09
CA LYS A 86 10.72 8.85 -10.42
C LYS A 86 12.16 9.12 -10.81
N GLY A 87 12.64 10.34 -10.61
CA GLY A 87 14.01 10.74 -10.92
C GLY A 87 15.02 9.92 -10.11
N ARG A 88 14.79 9.76 -8.82
CA ARG A 88 15.67 8.97 -7.94
C ARG A 88 15.68 7.47 -8.30
N GLN A 89 14.52 6.92 -8.68
CA GLN A 89 14.43 5.54 -9.18
C GLN A 89 15.19 5.36 -10.49
N ALA A 90 15.02 6.28 -11.44
CA ALA A 90 15.66 6.23 -12.74
C ALA A 90 17.21 6.34 -12.65
N THR A 91 17.72 7.06 -11.65
CA THR A 91 19.16 7.23 -11.42
C THR A 91 19.76 6.19 -10.46
N GLY A 92 18.96 5.26 -9.94
CA GLY A 92 19.42 4.20 -9.03
C GLY A 92 19.81 4.67 -7.63
N ILE A 93 19.45 5.90 -7.24
CA ILE A 93 19.78 6.48 -5.92
C ILE A 93 18.56 6.50 -4.96
N PHE A 94 17.47 5.86 -5.35
CA PHE A 94 16.27 5.71 -4.51
C PHE A 94 16.60 4.79 -3.33
N ASP A 95 16.49 5.31 -2.11
CA ASP A 95 16.87 4.63 -0.88
C ASP A 95 15.69 4.36 0.07
N GLU A 96 15.98 3.80 1.24
CA GLU A 96 14.97 3.46 2.26
C GLU A 96 14.21 4.69 2.78
N VAL A 97 14.88 5.85 2.85
CA VAL A 97 14.25 7.10 3.27
C VAL A 97 13.25 7.57 2.20
N ASP A 98 13.64 7.50 0.93
CA ASP A 98 12.73 7.83 -0.19
C ASP A 98 11.53 6.90 -0.23
N ALA A 99 11.73 5.61 0.00
CA ALA A 99 10.66 4.63 0.10
C ALA A 99 9.69 4.95 1.24
N TRP A 100 10.21 5.34 2.41
CA TRP A 100 9.41 5.80 3.55
C TRP A 100 8.60 7.05 3.23
N LEU A 101 9.23 8.04 2.59
CA LEU A 101 8.55 9.28 2.18
C LEU A 101 7.44 9.00 1.17
N GLN A 102 7.71 8.16 0.16
CA GLN A 102 6.72 7.76 -0.85
C GLN A 102 5.51 7.06 -0.22
N MET A 103 5.75 6.08 0.63
CA MET A 103 4.71 5.34 1.35
C MET A 103 3.89 6.29 2.25
N THR A 104 4.57 7.16 3.00
CA THR A 104 3.90 8.09 3.91
C THR A 104 3.05 9.10 3.14
N ALA A 105 3.57 9.69 2.08
CA ALA A 105 2.83 10.60 1.20
C ALA A 105 1.62 9.90 0.57
N CYS A 106 1.82 8.71 0.01
CA CYS A 106 0.75 7.90 -0.58
C CYS A 106 -0.41 7.65 0.40
N ASN A 107 -0.10 7.40 1.67
CA ASN A 107 -1.10 7.22 2.72
C ASN A 107 -1.72 8.53 3.23
N ARG A 108 -1.26 9.70 2.77
CA ARG A 108 -1.81 11.02 3.12
C ARG A 108 -2.58 11.69 1.99
N LEU A 109 -2.70 11.06 0.83
CA LEU A 109 -3.37 11.63 -0.33
C LEU A 109 -4.79 12.09 0.00
N THR A 110 -5.64 11.21 0.49
CA THR A 110 -7.05 11.51 0.76
C THR A 110 -7.50 11.02 2.12
N GLY A 111 -8.39 11.77 2.76
CA GLY A 111 -8.96 11.40 4.04
C GLY A 111 -9.90 12.47 4.60
N HIS A 112 -10.30 12.31 5.86
CA HIS A 112 -11.36 13.10 6.48
C HIS A 112 -10.86 14.09 7.54
N SER A 113 -9.56 14.38 7.56
CA SER A 113 -8.97 15.33 8.53
C SER A 113 -7.90 16.22 7.90
N LYS A 114 -7.53 17.28 8.64
CA LYS A 114 -6.44 18.21 8.22
C LYS A 114 -5.05 17.56 8.17
N GLY A 115 -4.91 16.30 8.57
CA GLY A 115 -3.69 15.52 8.43
C GLY A 115 -3.51 14.86 7.05
N PHE A 116 -4.43 15.06 6.12
CA PHE A 116 -4.36 14.61 4.74
C PHE A 116 -4.16 15.80 3.80
N PHE A 117 -3.64 15.53 2.61
CA PHE A 117 -3.41 16.56 1.59
C PHE A 117 -4.71 17.07 0.98
N SER A 118 -5.72 16.20 0.91
CA SER A 118 -7.02 16.54 0.33
C SER A 118 -7.91 17.35 1.26
N VAL A 119 -8.88 18.01 0.67
CA VAL A 119 -10.11 18.39 1.35
C VAL A 119 -10.79 17.16 1.96
N TYR A 120 -11.76 17.33 2.85
CA TYR A 120 -12.51 16.21 3.42
C TYR A 120 -13.08 15.30 2.31
N THR A 121 -12.83 14.01 2.45
CA THR A 121 -13.35 12.95 1.58
C THR A 121 -13.77 11.74 2.42
N LEU A 122 -14.10 10.63 1.79
CA LEU A 122 -14.38 9.36 2.45
C LEU A 122 -13.15 8.83 3.22
N PRO A 123 -13.33 7.82 4.09
CA PRO A 123 -12.21 7.17 4.77
C PRO A 123 -11.07 6.79 3.82
N PRO A 124 -9.80 6.87 4.27
CA PRO A 124 -8.63 6.76 3.38
C PRO A 124 -8.37 5.35 2.80
N ASN A 125 -9.18 4.37 3.16
CA ASN A 125 -9.12 3.01 2.60
C ASN A 125 -9.85 2.87 1.25
N GLN A 126 -10.64 3.88 0.84
CA GLN A 126 -11.36 3.91 -0.42
C GLN A 126 -11.09 5.23 -1.15
N ALA A 127 -10.74 5.17 -2.42
CA ALA A 127 -10.61 6.37 -3.24
C ALA A 127 -11.97 6.77 -3.80
N THR A 128 -12.37 7.98 -3.48
CA THR A 128 -13.59 8.58 -4.05
C THR A 128 -13.36 8.93 -5.51
N THR A 129 -14.34 8.74 -6.37
CA THR A 129 -14.29 9.22 -7.76
C THR A 129 -14.37 10.74 -7.82
N LEU A 130 -13.87 11.34 -8.91
CA LEU A 130 -13.95 12.79 -9.15
C LEU A 130 -15.39 13.33 -9.00
N ASN A 131 -16.36 12.63 -9.62
CA ASN A 131 -17.76 13.05 -9.55
C ASN A 131 -18.36 12.91 -8.14
N ALA A 132 -18.01 11.86 -7.41
CA ALA A 132 -18.45 11.72 -6.03
C ALA A 132 -17.84 12.80 -5.14
N GLN A 133 -16.56 13.14 -5.34
CA GLN A 133 -15.93 14.23 -4.60
C GLN A 133 -16.55 15.60 -4.91
N ARG A 134 -16.88 15.89 -6.17
CA ARG A 134 -17.62 17.12 -6.52
C ARG A 134 -18.93 17.24 -5.73
N LYS A 135 -19.69 16.12 -5.61
CA LYS A 135 -20.92 16.09 -4.81
C LYS A 135 -20.66 16.28 -3.31
N ILE A 136 -19.60 15.67 -2.78
CA ILE A 136 -19.19 15.87 -1.38
C ILE A 136 -18.83 17.33 -1.12
N ASN A 137 -18.04 17.95 -2.00
CA ASN A 137 -17.63 19.34 -1.88
C ASN A 137 -18.84 20.29 -1.89
N ALA A 138 -19.77 20.10 -2.84
CA ALA A 138 -21.00 20.88 -2.90
C ALA A 138 -21.86 20.70 -1.64
N LYS A 139 -22.10 19.47 -1.19
CA LYS A 139 -22.92 19.18 0.00
C LYS A 139 -22.34 19.79 1.28
N ARG A 140 -21.02 19.87 1.39
CA ARG A 140 -20.30 20.41 2.56
C ARG A 140 -19.93 21.90 2.40
N SER A 141 -20.24 22.51 1.27
CA SER A 141 -19.81 23.89 0.95
C SER A 141 -18.31 24.11 1.20
N GLN A 142 -17.49 23.09 0.84
CA GLN A 142 -16.06 23.09 1.09
C GLN A 142 -15.26 23.28 -0.19
N LYS A 143 -14.08 23.91 -0.05
CA LYS A 143 -13.06 24.03 -1.10
C LYS A 143 -11.75 23.46 -0.58
N PRO A 144 -10.89 22.88 -1.44
CA PRO A 144 -9.54 22.52 -1.06
C PRO A 144 -8.78 23.73 -0.54
N GLU A 145 -8.03 23.53 0.55
CA GLU A 145 -7.16 24.52 1.16
C GLU A 145 -5.71 24.02 1.02
N TYR A 146 -4.76 24.93 0.95
CA TYR A 146 -3.35 24.59 0.90
C TYR A 146 -2.95 23.67 2.07
N ARG A 147 -2.21 22.64 1.74
CA ARG A 147 -1.62 21.69 2.68
C ARG A 147 -0.15 21.52 2.36
N ASN A 148 0.72 21.99 3.25
CA ASN A 148 2.17 21.77 3.12
C ASN A 148 2.48 20.27 3.21
N THR A 149 2.85 19.66 2.09
CA THR A 149 3.04 18.22 1.98
C THR A 149 4.23 17.74 2.80
N LYS A 150 5.32 18.50 2.83
CA LYS A 150 6.53 18.18 3.62
C LYS A 150 6.23 18.14 5.11
N GLU A 151 5.53 19.15 5.64
CA GLU A 151 5.14 19.20 7.05
C GLU A 151 4.24 18.03 7.44
N LEU A 152 3.24 17.70 6.62
CA LEU A 152 2.32 16.61 6.90
C LEU A 152 3.01 15.24 6.83
N ILE A 153 3.94 15.04 5.88
CA ILE A 153 4.77 13.83 5.81
C ILE A 153 5.64 13.70 7.07
N LEU A 154 6.34 14.76 7.46
CA LEU A 154 7.18 14.75 8.64
C LEU A 154 6.39 14.50 9.92
N LYS A 155 5.26 15.20 10.09
CA LYS A 155 4.35 15.02 11.23
C LYS A 155 3.85 13.58 11.32
N LYS A 156 3.49 12.98 10.19
CA LYS A 156 3.03 11.58 10.16
C LYS A 156 4.17 10.62 10.44
N SER A 157 5.36 10.85 9.90
CA SER A 157 6.55 10.03 10.17
C SER A 157 6.89 10.02 11.66
N LYS A 158 6.95 11.19 12.30
CA LYS A 158 7.15 11.31 13.77
C LYS A 158 6.08 10.53 14.55
N SER A 159 4.83 10.57 14.11
CA SER A 159 3.74 9.82 14.76
C SER A 159 3.88 8.30 14.62
N LEU A 160 4.28 7.82 13.44
CA LEU A 160 4.45 6.38 13.16
C LEU A 160 5.68 5.80 13.87
N LEU A 161 6.76 6.58 13.98
CA LEU A 161 8.04 6.15 14.55
C LEU A 161 8.19 6.48 16.05
N ARG A 162 7.09 6.83 16.72
CA ARG A 162 7.11 7.19 18.14
C ARG A 162 7.44 6.01 19.06
N GLN A 163 7.02 4.82 18.69
CA GLN A 163 7.27 3.62 19.47
C GLN A 163 8.58 2.97 19.04
N LYS A 164 9.36 2.52 20.03
CA LYS A 164 10.59 1.76 19.77
C LYS A 164 10.22 0.38 19.23
N LEU A 165 10.98 -0.06 18.24
CA LEU A 165 10.90 -1.42 17.73
C LEU A 165 11.54 -2.41 18.71
N PRO A 166 11.12 -3.68 18.71
CA PRO A 166 11.79 -4.74 19.47
C PRO A 166 13.27 -4.88 19.06
N ASN A 167 14.14 -5.24 20.00
CA ASN A 167 15.59 -5.35 19.75
C ASN A 167 15.95 -6.35 18.64
N ASN A 168 15.12 -7.37 18.44
CA ASN A 168 15.31 -8.41 17.42
C ASN A 168 14.67 -8.06 16.07
N TYR A 169 14.07 -6.87 15.91
CA TYR A 169 13.35 -6.51 14.69
C TYR A 169 14.23 -6.58 13.44
N ASN A 170 15.45 -6.07 13.53
CA ASN A 170 16.41 -6.09 12.42
C ASN A 170 17.13 -7.44 12.24
N ALA A 171 17.04 -8.35 13.21
CA ALA A 171 17.60 -9.70 13.08
C ALA A 171 16.74 -10.63 12.21
N THR A 172 15.50 -10.21 11.89
CA THR A 172 14.57 -10.98 11.05
C THR A 172 14.68 -10.56 9.58
N THR A 173 14.52 -11.54 8.70
CA THR A 173 14.52 -11.31 7.25
C THR A 173 13.13 -10.96 6.73
N SER A 174 13.08 -10.20 5.62
CA SER A 174 11.84 -9.85 4.95
C SER A 174 12.03 -10.03 3.45
N THR A 175 11.20 -10.85 2.83
CA THR A 175 11.17 -11.07 1.38
C THR A 175 9.82 -10.62 0.85
N LEU A 176 9.82 -9.75 -0.16
CA LEU A 176 8.59 -9.29 -0.81
C LEU A 176 8.61 -9.67 -2.28
N LEU A 177 7.54 -10.28 -2.72
CA LEU A 177 7.33 -10.72 -4.10
C LEU A 177 6.16 -9.95 -4.72
N CYS A 178 6.21 -9.78 -6.04
CA CYS A 178 5.11 -9.23 -6.83
C CYS A 178 4.71 -10.28 -7.88
N ARG A 179 4.00 -11.32 -7.44
CA ARG A 179 3.67 -12.51 -8.23
C ARG A 179 2.19 -12.87 -8.05
N SER A 180 1.70 -13.75 -8.94
CA SER A 180 0.44 -14.45 -8.69
C SER A 180 0.62 -15.43 -7.53
N ALA A 181 -0.38 -15.54 -6.64
CA ALA A 181 -0.32 -16.39 -5.45
C ALA A 181 -0.28 -17.90 -5.77
N ASP A 182 -0.60 -18.27 -7.01
CA ASP A 182 -0.53 -19.64 -7.52
C ASP A 182 0.83 -20.02 -8.13
N ALA A 183 1.80 -19.09 -8.16
CA ALA A 183 3.12 -19.32 -8.74
C ALA A 183 4.18 -18.39 -8.10
N THR A 184 4.84 -18.89 -7.06
CA THR A 184 5.92 -18.21 -6.32
C THR A 184 7.20 -19.04 -6.31
N PRO A 185 7.85 -19.26 -7.47
CA PRO A 185 8.99 -20.17 -7.60
C PRO A 185 10.22 -19.72 -6.78
N GLU A 186 10.26 -18.45 -6.36
CA GLU A 186 11.31 -17.91 -5.48
C GLU A 186 11.25 -18.50 -4.06
N ILE A 187 10.09 -19.03 -3.65
CA ILE A 187 9.93 -19.69 -2.34
C ILE A 187 10.23 -21.18 -2.49
N GLN A 188 11.20 -21.66 -1.71
CA GLN A 188 11.58 -23.06 -1.74
C GLN A 188 10.45 -23.98 -1.20
N ASN A 189 10.42 -25.22 -1.70
CA ASN A 189 9.50 -26.23 -1.17
C ASN A 189 9.73 -26.42 0.34
N GLU A 190 8.67 -26.67 1.08
CA GLU A 190 8.72 -27.03 2.50
C GLU A 190 9.58 -26.08 3.35
N SER A 191 9.56 -24.77 3.04
CA SER A 191 10.36 -23.76 3.74
C SER A 191 9.57 -22.91 4.73
N VAL A 192 8.25 -22.85 4.58
CA VAL A 192 7.34 -21.99 5.35
C VAL A 192 6.71 -22.76 6.51
N GLN A 193 6.79 -22.22 7.74
CA GLN A 193 6.19 -22.81 8.94
C GLN A 193 4.72 -22.46 9.12
N LEU A 194 4.34 -21.23 8.75
CA LEU A 194 2.99 -20.69 8.96
C LEU A 194 2.60 -19.78 7.81
N ILE A 195 1.42 -19.98 7.25
CA ILE A 195 0.77 -19.08 6.32
C ILE A 195 -0.41 -18.42 7.03
N VAL A 196 -0.46 -17.08 7.01
CA VAL A 196 -1.59 -16.31 7.54
C VAL A 196 -1.99 -15.29 6.48
N THR A 197 -3.21 -15.39 5.98
CA THR A 197 -3.64 -14.54 4.87
C THR A 197 -5.16 -14.37 4.80
N SER A 198 -5.57 -13.29 4.15
CA SER A 198 -6.96 -13.01 3.78
C SER A 198 -7.01 -12.89 2.25
N PRO A 199 -7.53 -13.91 1.54
CA PRO A 199 -7.60 -13.88 0.08
C PRO A 199 -8.61 -12.81 -0.40
N PRO A 200 -8.53 -12.37 -1.67
CA PRO A 200 -9.47 -11.42 -2.23
C PRO A 200 -10.92 -11.92 -2.13
N PHE A 201 -11.81 -11.03 -1.67
CA PHE A 201 -13.23 -11.32 -1.56
C PHE A 201 -13.91 -11.38 -2.94
N LEU A 202 -14.90 -12.24 -3.05
CA LEU A 202 -15.72 -12.37 -4.27
C LEU A 202 -16.63 -11.14 -4.42
N ASP A 203 -16.51 -10.42 -5.54
CA ASP A 203 -17.39 -9.31 -6.00
C ASP A 203 -17.67 -8.17 -5.00
N ILE A 204 -16.81 -7.98 -3.97
CA ILE A 204 -17.05 -6.96 -2.93
C ILE A 204 -16.13 -5.75 -3.09
N VAL A 205 -14.86 -5.95 -3.45
CA VAL A 205 -13.84 -4.92 -3.45
C VAL A 205 -13.40 -4.56 -4.86
N ASN A 206 -13.54 -3.29 -5.22
CA ASN A 206 -12.99 -2.77 -6.47
C ASN A 206 -11.53 -2.34 -6.26
N TYR A 207 -10.60 -3.32 -6.21
CA TYR A 207 -9.18 -3.08 -5.93
C TYR A 207 -8.52 -2.06 -6.87
N VAL A 208 -8.94 -1.99 -8.13
CA VAL A 208 -8.43 -1.02 -9.10
C VAL A 208 -8.98 0.37 -8.78
N GLY A 209 -10.30 0.47 -8.64
CA GLY A 209 -10.99 1.72 -8.36
C GLY A 209 -10.61 2.32 -7.02
N ASP A 210 -10.47 1.50 -5.98
CA ASP A 210 -10.15 1.96 -4.63
C ASP A 210 -8.70 2.47 -4.49
N ASN A 211 -7.82 2.10 -5.40
CA ASN A 211 -6.41 2.49 -5.37
C ASN A 211 -5.99 3.42 -6.53
N TRP A 212 -6.92 3.91 -7.35
CA TRP A 212 -6.59 4.68 -8.55
C TRP A 212 -5.70 5.90 -8.25
N LEU A 213 -5.99 6.65 -7.19
CA LEU A 213 -5.23 7.85 -6.83
C LEU A 213 -3.85 7.51 -6.25
N ARG A 214 -3.74 6.38 -5.50
CA ARG A 214 -2.45 5.87 -5.03
C ARG A 214 -1.60 5.38 -6.19
N ASN A 215 -2.20 4.66 -7.13
CA ASN A 215 -1.53 4.20 -8.35
C ASN A 215 -1.07 5.39 -9.19
N TRP A 216 -1.91 6.44 -9.31
CA TRP A 216 -1.51 7.69 -9.93
C TRP A 216 -0.28 8.30 -9.23
N PHE A 217 -0.31 8.43 -7.92
CA PHE A 217 0.78 9.04 -7.15
C PHE A 217 2.07 8.21 -7.22
N CYS A 218 1.99 6.91 -6.99
CA CYS A 218 3.14 6.01 -7.01
C CYS A 218 3.59 5.64 -8.43
N GLN A 219 2.89 6.09 -9.48
CA GLN A 219 3.18 5.79 -10.88
C GLN A 219 3.30 4.27 -11.15
N CYS A 220 2.53 3.49 -10.41
CA CYS A 220 2.45 2.03 -10.57
C CYS A 220 1.08 1.64 -11.12
N LYS A 221 1.08 0.60 -11.96
CA LYS A 221 -0.15 0.02 -12.50
C LYS A 221 -0.10 -1.47 -12.25
N PRO A 222 -1.12 -2.06 -11.61
CA PRO A 222 -1.26 -3.51 -11.61
C PRO A 222 -1.44 -3.98 -13.05
N GLU A 223 -0.85 -5.13 -13.38
CA GLU A 223 -1.03 -5.71 -14.71
C GLU A 223 -2.51 -6.03 -14.96
N PRO A 224 -3.04 -5.66 -16.14
CA PRO A 224 -4.43 -5.95 -16.48
C PRO A 224 -4.74 -7.44 -16.33
N GLY A 225 -5.88 -7.76 -15.69
CA GLY A 225 -6.36 -9.14 -15.51
C GLY A 225 -5.66 -9.94 -14.41
N LYS A 226 -4.59 -9.45 -13.78
CA LYS A 226 -3.95 -10.15 -12.66
C LYS A 226 -4.63 -9.92 -11.31
N LEU A 227 -5.25 -8.77 -11.10
CA LEU A 227 -6.07 -8.53 -9.91
C LEU A 227 -7.38 -9.33 -9.99
N TRP A 228 -7.66 -10.06 -8.93
CA TRP A 228 -8.90 -10.83 -8.87
C TRP A 228 -10.09 -9.89 -8.68
N GLN A 229 -10.84 -9.68 -9.76
CA GLN A 229 -12.15 -9.03 -9.78
C GLN A 229 -13.18 -10.05 -10.23
N LEU A 230 -13.25 -11.17 -9.51
CA LEU A 230 -14.04 -12.33 -9.85
C LEU A 230 -15.48 -12.13 -9.36
N ARG A 231 -16.46 -12.47 -10.23
CA ARG A 231 -17.89 -12.37 -9.92
C ARG A 231 -18.55 -13.73 -9.76
N LYS A 232 -17.92 -14.77 -10.30
CA LYS A 232 -18.44 -16.14 -10.24
C LYS A 232 -17.69 -16.93 -9.16
N LEU A 233 -18.43 -17.70 -8.41
CA LEU A 233 -17.88 -18.54 -7.35
C LEU A 233 -16.93 -19.60 -7.90
N GLU A 234 -17.27 -20.18 -9.06
CA GLU A 234 -16.47 -21.19 -9.73
C GLU A 234 -15.07 -20.64 -10.07
N ASP A 235 -15.00 -19.44 -10.71
CA ASP A 235 -13.74 -18.81 -11.08
C ASP A 235 -12.88 -18.51 -9.82
N TRP A 236 -13.54 -18.10 -8.73
CA TRP A 236 -12.87 -17.85 -7.45
C TRP A 236 -12.34 -19.16 -6.83
N THR A 237 -13.15 -20.23 -6.86
CA THR A 237 -12.79 -21.55 -6.33
C THR A 237 -11.59 -22.13 -7.08
N ASP A 238 -11.56 -22.01 -8.40
CA ASP A 238 -10.46 -22.49 -9.24
C ASP A 238 -9.15 -21.73 -8.92
N LYS A 239 -9.23 -20.40 -8.81
CA LYS A 239 -8.08 -19.56 -8.44
C LYS A 239 -7.58 -19.86 -7.03
N MET A 240 -8.48 -20.02 -6.06
CA MET A 240 -8.11 -20.41 -4.70
C MET A 240 -7.53 -21.81 -4.66
N GLY A 241 -8.07 -22.76 -5.41
CA GLY A 241 -7.53 -24.11 -5.51
C GLY A 241 -6.07 -24.12 -6.00
N ALA A 242 -5.77 -23.35 -7.05
CA ALA A 242 -4.42 -23.18 -7.54
C ALA A 242 -3.50 -22.53 -6.50
N SER A 243 -3.97 -21.48 -5.81
CA SER A 243 -3.20 -20.82 -4.76
C SER A 243 -2.97 -21.74 -3.54
N LEU A 244 -3.95 -22.52 -3.12
CA LEU A 244 -3.80 -23.51 -2.04
C LEU A 244 -2.79 -24.60 -2.39
N LYS A 245 -2.71 -24.99 -3.66
CA LYS A 245 -1.72 -25.95 -4.15
C LYS A 245 -0.30 -25.40 -4.01
N GLU A 246 -0.11 -24.14 -4.36
CA GLU A 246 1.18 -23.46 -4.18
C GLU A 246 1.51 -23.25 -2.70
N MET A 247 0.53 -22.86 -1.87
CA MET A 247 0.71 -22.78 -0.43
C MET A 247 1.13 -24.13 0.18
N SER A 248 0.52 -25.23 -0.28
CA SER A 248 0.90 -26.59 0.14
C SER A 248 2.32 -26.96 -0.25
N ARG A 249 2.78 -26.54 -1.45
CA ARG A 249 4.15 -26.79 -1.90
C ARG A 249 5.19 -26.13 -1.00
N VAL A 250 4.95 -24.88 -0.60
CA VAL A 250 5.90 -24.10 0.21
C VAL A 250 5.83 -24.40 1.70
N LEU A 251 4.71 -24.97 2.16
CA LEU A 251 4.47 -25.27 3.57
C LEU A 251 5.26 -26.52 4.01
N LYS A 252 5.90 -26.46 5.18
CA LYS A 252 6.52 -27.63 5.82
C LYS A 252 5.48 -28.68 6.21
N PRO A 253 5.85 -29.95 6.35
CA PRO A 253 4.92 -31.02 6.77
C PRO A 253 4.14 -30.70 8.04
N GLU A 254 4.79 -30.08 9.03
CA GLU A 254 4.17 -29.66 10.30
C GLU A 254 3.65 -28.21 10.27
N GLY A 255 3.66 -27.57 9.10
CA GLY A 255 3.22 -26.19 8.92
C GLY A 255 1.70 -26.06 8.99
N ARG A 256 1.24 -24.84 9.21
CA ARG A 256 -0.18 -24.52 9.33
C ARG A 256 -0.58 -23.38 8.41
N ILE A 257 -1.85 -23.39 8.00
CA ILE A 257 -2.47 -22.31 7.22
C ILE A 257 -3.63 -21.74 8.03
N ALA A 258 -3.64 -20.42 8.23
CA ALA A 258 -4.77 -19.68 8.76
C ALA A 258 -5.32 -18.77 7.65
N LEU A 259 -6.54 -19.04 7.22
CA LEU A 259 -7.24 -18.25 6.19
C LEU A 259 -8.36 -17.45 6.85
N GLU A 260 -8.36 -16.13 6.66
CA GLU A 260 -9.48 -15.28 6.96
C GLU A 260 -10.34 -15.11 5.70
N VAL A 261 -11.54 -15.67 5.71
CA VAL A 261 -12.49 -15.58 4.60
C VAL A 261 -13.73 -14.84 5.06
N GLY A 262 -14.18 -13.89 4.23
CA GLY A 262 -15.41 -13.14 4.50
C GLY A 262 -16.66 -13.88 4.02
N GLU A 263 -17.77 -13.62 4.70
CA GLU A 263 -19.09 -14.16 4.31
C GLU A 263 -19.63 -13.42 3.08
N VAL A 264 -20.09 -14.17 2.08
CA VAL A 264 -20.72 -13.60 0.89
C VAL A 264 -22.23 -13.50 1.13
N ARG A 265 -22.71 -12.25 1.34
CA ARG A 265 -24.15 -11.86 1.38
C ARG A 265 -25.12 -12.77 2.13
N LYS A 266 -25.61 -12.33 3.28
CA LYS A 266 -26.77 -12.86 4.01
C LYS A 266 -26.72 -14.34 4.39
N GLY A 267 -25.61 -14.81 4.94
CA GLY A 267 -25.55 -16.17 5.51
C GLY A 267 -25.77 -17.29 4.50
N LYS A 268 -25.55 -17.02 3.21
CA LYS A 268 -25.44 -18.04 2.16
C LYS A 268 -24.00 -18.08 1.67
N LEU A 269 -23.31 -19.11 2.12
CA LEU A 269 -22.08 -19.57 1.50
C LEU A 269 -22.33 -19.91 0.04
#